data_a8d5d983ce35c4ed9fdbceef1ca9b199
#
_entry.id   a8d5d983ce35c4ed9fdbceef1ca9b199
#
_cell.length_a   1.000
_cell.length_b   1.000
_cell.length_c   1.000
_cell.angle_alpha   90.00
_cell.angle_beta   90.00
_cell.angle_gamma   90.00
#
_symmetry.space_group_name_H-M   'P 1'
#
loop_
_entity.id
_entity.type
_entity.pdbx_description
1 polymer ?
#
loop_
_entity_poly.entity_id
_entity_poly.type
_entity_poly.pdbx_seq_one_letter_code
_entity_poly.pdbx_strand_id
1 'polypeptide(L)'
;MNNEINKSPVTYEDWLDLRYVIIPTDQKKARVSWKKEDFTLTKEEWKNNHSKAQIALRLDSHIDLDIDNPVVRRFITHYLKDCGAIYGRRNNPNSHYLWTGSCKFIQYILPKSFEKNYKKFPHGATLCELRSGKERYTIIPESPYDD
;
A
#
# COMPACT_ATOMS: atom_id res chain seq x y z
N MET A 1 -11.88 7.14 27.94
CA MET A 1 -10.61 7.26 27.20
C MET A 1 -11.00 7.58 25.76
N ASN A 2 -10.77 8.82 25.34
CA ASN A 2 -11.06 9.24 23.97
C ASN A 2 -10.01 8.58 23.05
N ASN A 3 -10.42 7.58 22.29
CA ASN A 3 -9.65 7.10 21.16
C ASN A 3 -9.68 8.23 20.11
N GLU A 4 -8.72 9.14 20.17
CA GLU A 4 -8.40 9.94 19.01
C GLU A 4 -7.92 8.95 17.93
N ILE A 5 -8.82 8.67 17.01
CA ILE A 5 -8.46 8.01 15.76
C ILE A 5 -7.47 8.97 15.11
N ASN A 6 -6.19 8.64 15.12
CA ASN A 6 -5.17 9.33 14.35
C ASN A 6 -5.66 9.33 12.89
N LYS A 7 -6.20 10.47 12.45
CA LYS A 7 -6.56 10.64 11.05
C LYS A 7 -5.28 10.49 10.24
N SER A 8 -5.28 9.57 9.29
CA SER A 8 -4.19 9.46 8.32
C SER A 8 -4.01 10.82 7.61
N PRO A 9 -2.78 11.19 7.23
CA PRO A 9 -2.56 12.36 6.40
C PRO A 9 -3.45 12.34 5.16
N VAL A 10 -4.13 13.45 4.90
CA VAL A 10 -5.19 13.52 3.89
C VAL A 10 -4.68 14.08 2.58
N THR A 11 -3.62 14.87 2.62
CA THR A 11 -3.10 15.55 1.45
C THR A 11 -1.66 15.14 1.13
N TYR A 12 -1.23 15.42 -0.10
CA TYR A 12 0.18 15.22 -0.46
C TYR A 12 1.11 16.11 0.39
N GLU A 13 0.63 17.27 0.83
CA GLU A 13 1.37 18.20 1.66
C GLU A 13 1.66 17.61 3.03
N ASP A 14 0.68 16.96 3.64
CA ASP A 14 0.83 16.28 4.92
C ASP A 14 1.88 15.15 4.83
N TRP A 15 1.85 14.37 3.75
CA TRP A 15 2.83 13.31 3.53
C TRP A 15 4.25 13.86 3.33
N LEU A 16 4.40 14.96 2.59
CA LEU A 16 5.69 15.62 2.39
C LEU A 16 6.22 16.26 3.68
N ASP A 17 5.35 16.86 4.50
CA ASP A 17 5.73 17.43 5.80
C ASP A 17 6.21 16.37 6.77
N LEU A 18 5.65 15.18 6.69
CA LEU A 18 6.11 13.99 7.43
C LEU A 18 7.37 13.36 6.83
N ARG A 19 7.95 13.95 5.78
CA ARG A 19 9.16 13.49 5.07
C ARG A 19 9.04 12.11 4.44
N TYR A 20 7.85 11.71 4.06
CA TYR A 20 7.66 10.52 3.25
C TYR A 20 8.03 10.77 1.80
N VAL A 21 8.56 9.75 1.14
CA VAL A 21 8.79 9.79 -0.31
C VAL A 21 7.52 9.35 -1.01
N ILE A 22 6.80 10.33 -1.55
CA ILE A 22 5.56 10.09 -2.28
C ILE A 22 5.79 10.10 -3.79
N ILE A 23 5.02 9.29 -4.49
CA ILE A 23 5.12 9.05 -5.93
C ILE A 23 3.77 9.36 -6.56
N PRO A 24 3.69 10.24 -7.56
CA PRO A 24 2.46 10.43 -8.32
C PRO A 24 2.21 9.22 -9.21
N THR A 25 1.02 8.63 -9.08
CA THR A 25 0.62 7.47 -9.86
C THR A 25 -0.66 7.71 -10.64
N ASP A 26 -0.88 6.90 -11.65
CA ASP A 26 -2.11 6.83 -12.43
C ASP A 26 -2.47 5.37 -12.62
N GLN A 27 -3.62 4.95 -12.09
CA GLN A 27 -4.06 3.55 -12.12
C GLN A 27 -2.94 2.57 -11.77
N LYS A 28 -2.27 2.79 -10.65
CA LYS A 28 -1.13 2.01 -10.14
C LYS A 28 0.20 2.17 -10.91
N LYS A 29 0.27 3.02 -11.94
CA LYS A 29 1.52 3.27 -12.67
C LYS A 29 2.13 4.59 -12.20
N ALA A 30 3.40 4.57 -11.84
CA ALA A 30 4.13 5.80 -11.52
C ALA A 30 4.23 6.70 -12.75
N ARG A 31 3.96 8.01 -12.56
CA ARG A 31 4.07 9.03 -13.61
C ARG A 31 5.49 9.53 -13.81
N VAL A 32 6.40 9.21 -12.90
CA VAL A 32 7.77 9.70 -12.85
C VAL A 32 8.76 8.57 -12.63
N SER A 33 10.04 8.80 -12.94
CA SER A 33 11.12 7.87 -12.60
C SER A 33 11.50 8.05 -11.13
N TRP A 34 11.01 7.17 -10.28
CA TRP A 34 11.02 7.28 -8.81
C TRP A 34 12.04 6.37 -8.08
N LYS A 35 12.69 5.45 -8.80
CA LYS A 35 13.58 4.46 -8.18
C LYS A 35 14.95 4.98 -7.77
N LYS A 36 15.28 6.21 -8.15
CA LYS A 36 16.52 6.86 -7.75
C LYS A 36 16.55 7.04 -6.22
N GLU A 37 17.74 6.94 -5.65
CA GLU A 37 17.93 7.04 -4.19
C GLU A 37 17.54 8.40 -3.64
N ASP A 38 17.89 9.43 -4.36
CA ASP A 38 17.66 10.85 -4.04
C ASP A 38 16.31 11.37 -4.58
N PHE A 39 15.44 10.49 -5.07
CA PHE A 39 14.14 10.90 -5.60
C PHE A 39 13.29 11.55 -4.50
N THR A 40 12.89 12.76 -4.74
CA THR A 40 11.89 13.50 -3.97
C THR A 40 11.16 14.46 -4.88
N LEU A 41 9.96 14.87 -4.50
CA LEU A 41 9.19 15.92 -5.15
C LEU A 41 8.93 17.03 -4.14
N THR A 42 9.07 18.28 -4.59
CA THR A 42 8.66 19.43 -3.80
C THR A 42 7.14 19.61 -3.82
N LYS A 43 6.60 20.33 -2.86
CA LYS A 43 5.18 20.71 -2.84
C LYS A 43 4.76 21.45 -4.11
N GLU A 44 5.63 22.31 -4.62
CA GLU A 44 5.39 23.09 -5.83
C GLU A 44 5.34 22.21 -7.08
N GLU A 45 6.30 21.31 -7.24
CA GLU A 45 6.29 20.33 -8.35
C GLU A 45 5.06 19.46 -8.32
N TRP A 46 4.67 18.97 -7.14
CA TRP A 46 3.44 18.21 -7.01
C TRP A 46 2.22 19.01 -7.41
N LYS A 47 2.06 20.22 -6.85
CA LYS A 47 0.92 21.11 -7.12
C LYS A 47 0.79 21.42 -8.61
N ASN A 48 1.90 21.73 -9.27
CA ASN A 48 1.88 22.16 -10.67
C ASN A 48 1.68 20.99 -11.65
N ASN A 49 2.25 19.82 -11.37
CA ASN A 49 2.32 18.73 -12.34
C ASN A 49 1.49 17.49 -11.95
N HIS A 50 1.15 17.34 -10.68
CA HIS A 50 0.59 16.08 -10.15
C HIS A 50 -0.62 16.24 -9.24
N SER A 51 -1.24 17.42 -9.18
CA SER A 51 -2.35 17.75 -8.25
C SER A 51 -3.55 16.80 -8.32
N LYS A 52 -3.73 16.12 -9.45
CA LYS A 52 -4.79 15.12 -9.67
C LYS A 52 -4.27 13.68 -9.67
N ALA A 53 -3.01 13.46 -9.36
CA ALA A 53 -2.45 12.12 -9.33
C ALA A 53 -2.87 11.38 -8.06
N GLN A 54 -2.98 10.07 -8.17
CA GLN A 54 -3.03 9.21 -7.00
C GLN A 54 -1.70 9.29 -6.26
N ILE A 55 -1.76 9.18 -4.95
CA ILE A 55 -0.57 9.23 -4.10
C ILE A 55 -0.14 7.81 -3.76
N ALA A 56 1.11 7.47 -4.06
CA ALA A 56 1.73 6.25 -3.58
C ALA A 56 2.89 6.57 -2.65
N LEU A 57 3.07 5.75 -1.62
CA LEU A 57 4.16 5.82 -0.67
C LEU A 57 5.27 4.87 -1.09
N ARG A 58 6.51 5.35 -1.23
CA ARG A 58 7.68 4.48 -1.41
C ARG A 58 8.02 3.79 -0.09
N LEU A 59 8.32 2.50 -0.17
CA LEU A 59 8.47 1.65 1.03
C LEU A 59 9.91 1.60 1.56
N ASP A 60 10.64 2.72 1.54
CA ASP A 60 12.05 2.78 1.95
C ASP A 60 12.30 2.22 3.37
N SER A 61 11.49 2.69 4.30
CA SER A 61 11.56 2.33 5.72
C SER A 61 10.23 1.78 6.25
N HIS A 62 9.43 1.23 5.33
CA HIS A 62 8.12 0.70 5.67
C HIS A 62 7.95 -0.71 5.13
N ILE A 63 7.16 -1.48 5.85
CA ILE A 63 6.70 -2.80 5.46
C ILE A 63 5.21 -2.68 5.18
N ASP A 64 4.79 -3.09 3.98
CA ASP A 64 3.40 -3.19 3.59
C ASP A 64 3.03 -4.65 3.37
N LEU A 65 2.09 -5.16 4.14
CA LEU A 65 1.43 -6.43 3.88
C LEU A 65 0.19 -6.17 3.05
N ASP A 66 0.25 -6.55 1.77
CA ASP A 66 -0.85 -6.45 0.82
C ASP A 66 -1.61 -7.79 0.75
N ILE A 67 -2.90 -7.77 1.10
CA ILE A 67 -3.72 -8.97 1.19
C ILE A 67 -4.81 -8.95 0.13
N ASP A 68 -4.53 -9.54 -1.01
CA ASP A 68 -5.48 -9.61 -2.12
C ASP A 68 -6.64 -10.58 -1.84
N ASN A 69 -6.36 -11.65 -1.10
CA ASN A 69 -7.35 -12.69 -0.87
C ASN A 69 -8.28 -12.36 0.31
N PRO A 70 -9.61 -12.27 0.10
CA PRO A 70 -10.55 -11.90 1.16
C PRO A 70 -10.66 -12.93 2.30
N VAL A 71 -10.38 -14.21 2.04
CA VAL A 71 -10.39 -15.24 3.09
C VAL A 71 -9.17 -15.07 3.98
N VAL A 72 -7.99 -14.90 3.37
CA VAL A 72 -6.74 -14.63 4.11
C VAL A 72 -6.88 -13.36 4.93
N ARG A 73 -7.46 -12.31 4.38
CA ARG A 73 -7.70 -11.04 5.07
C ARG A 73 -8.55 -11.22 6.33
N ARG A 74 -9.67 -11.93 6.25
CA ARG A 74 -10.52 -12.21 7.41
C ARG A 74 -9.78 -12.95 8.52
N PHE A 75 -8.91 -13.86 8.13
CA PHE A 75 -8.11 -14.62 9.08
C PHE A 75 -7.01 -13.78 9.73
N ILE A 76 -6.25 -13.04 8.93
CA ILE A 76 -5.10 -12.25 9.39
C ILE A 76 -5.51 -11.11 10.34
N THR A 77 -6.66 -10.48 10.13
CA THR A 77 -7.15 -9.39 11.00
C THR A 77 -7.24 -9.77 12.48
N HIS A 78 -7.39 -11.06 12.79
CA HIS A 78 -7.38 -11.51 14.18
C HIS A 78 -6.00 -11.51 14.83
N TYR A 79 -4.94 -11.54 14.03
CA TYR A 79 -3.57 -11.69 14.51
C TYR A 79 -2.75 -10.39 14.39
N LEU A 80 -3.11 -9.49 13.47
CA LEU A 80 -2.37 -8.26 13.20
C LEU A 80 -3.04 -7.05 13.88
N LYS A 81 -2.95 -7.01 15.22
CA LYS A 81 -3.60 -5.94 16.01
C LYS A 81 -2.78 -4.66 16.12
N ASP A 82 -1.46 -4.76 16.03
CA ASP A 82 -0.55 -3.67 16.36
C ASP A 82 0.23 -3.20 15.11
N CYS A 83 -0.48 -2.75 14.08
CA CYS A 83 0.14 -2.12 12.93
C CYS A 83 -0.01 -0.59 12.98
N GLY A 84 0.90 0.13 12.32
CA GLY A 84 0.90 1.59 12.28
C GLY A 84 -0.29 2.16 11.52
N ALA A 85 -0.67 1.53 10.40
CA ALA A 85 -1.84 1.92 9.64
C ALA A 85 -2.49 0.70 8.96
N ILE A 86 -3.82 0.70 8.91
CA ILE A 86 -4.62 -0.27 8.17
C ILE A 86 -5.47 0.50 7.18
N TYR A 87 -5.41 0.12 5.91
CA TYR A 87 -6.18 0.77 4.86
C TYR A 87 -6.50 -0.18 3.70
N GLY A 88 -7.27 0.31 2.76
CA GLY A 88 -7.65 -0.43 1.57
C GLY A 88 -8.64 0.38 0.75
N ARG A 89 -9.00 -0.11 -0.42
CA ARG A 89 -10.01 0.51 -1.27
C ARG A 89 -11.41 0.14 -0.78
N ARG A 90 -12.42 0.88 -1.28
CA ARG A 90 -13.83 0.61 -0.97
C ARG A 90 -14.22 -0.84 -1.22
N ASN A 91 -13.80 -1.39 -2.35
CA ASN A 91 -14.10 -2.78 -2.74
C ASN A 91 -13.16 -3.82 -2.13
N ASN A 92 -12.06 -3.39 -1.51
CA ASN A 92 -11.10 -4.23 -0.84
C ASN A 92 -10.62 -3.57 0.48
N PRO A 93 -11.52 -3.34 1.45
CA PRO A 93 -11.18 -2.66 2.70
C PRO A 93 -10.20 -3.49 3.53
N ASN A 94 -9.33 -2.79 4.29
CA ASN A 94 -8.34 -3.41 5.17
C ASN A 94 -7.44 -4.43 4.44
N SER A 95 -7.05 -4.12 3.22
CA SER A 95 -6.18 -4.98 2.43
C SER A 95 -4.69 -4.70 2.63
N HIS A 96 -4.37 -3.56 3.22
CA HIS A 96 -3.00 -3.15 3.48
C HIS A 96 -2.77 -2.91 4.98
N TYR A 97 -1.64 -3.41 5.47
CA TYR A 97 -1.14 -3.22 6.82
C TYR A 97 0.27 -2.66 6.74
N LEU A 98 0.48 -1.48 7.29
CA LEU A 98 1.74 -0.74 7.18
C LEU A 98 2.44 -0.64 8.52
N TRP A 99 3.73 -0.99 8.56
CA TRP A 99 4.62 -0.83 9.70
C TRP A 99 5.87 -0.05 9.30
N THR A 100 6.52 0.55 10.26
CA THR A 100 7.89 1.04 10.12
C THR A 100 8.86 -0.13 10.19
N GLY A 101 9.80 -0.20 9.27
CA GLY A 101 10.81 -1.26 9.23
C GLY A 101 11.19 -1.67 7.82
N SER A 102 11.90 -2.78 7.71
CA SER A 102 12.30 -3.39 6.45
C SER A 102 12.18 -4.91 6.49
N CYS A 103 11.88 -5.51 5.35
CA CYS A 103 11.83 -6.96 5.21
C CYS A 103 12.28 -7.39 3.80
N LYS A 104 12.54 -8.67 3.62
CA LYS A 104 12.64 -9.25 2.28
C LYS A 104 11.25 -9.33 1.65
N PHE A 105 11.18 -9.15 0.34
CA PHE A 105 9.94 -9.41 -0.39
C PHE A 105 9.55 -10.88 -0.27
N ILE A 106 8.31 -11.14 0.14
CA ILE A 106 7.74 -12.47 0.23
C ILE A 106 6.36 -12.43 -0.42
N GLN A 107 6.11 -13.36 -1.31
CA GLN A 107 4.81 -13.53 -1.96
C GLN A 107 4.27 -14.93 -1.65
N TYR A 108 3.05 -14.98 -1.17
CA TYR A 108 2.32 -16.23 -0.95
C TYR A 108 1.32 -16.44 -2.08
N ILE A 109 1.46 -17.55 -2.78
CA ILE A 109 0.59 -17.92 -3.89
C ILE A 109 -0.17 -19.21 -3.57
N LEU A 110 -1.34 -19.37 -4.18
CA LEU A 110 -2.15 -20.56 -4.02
C LEU A 110 -1.49 -21.79 -4.68
N PRO A 111 -1.14 -22.85 -3.93
CA PRO A 111 -0.53 -24.04 -4.50
C PRO A 111 -1.51 -24.81 -5.42
N LYS A 112 -0.96 -25.54 -6.40
CA LYS A 112 -1.75 -26.40 -7.31
C LYS A 112 -2.64 -27.42 -6.59
N SER A 113 -2.20 -27.92 -5.45
CA SER A 113 -2.95 -28.89 -4.64
C SER A 113 -4.32 -28.38 -4.18
N PHE A 114 -4.52 -27.07 -4.13
CA PHE A 114 -5.78 -26.45 -3.73
C PHE A 114 -6.71 -26.12 -4.90
N GLU A 115 -6.27 -26.25 -6.14
CA GLU A 115 -7.02 -25.87 -7.35
C GLU A 115 -8.39 -26.56 -7.43
N LYS A 116 -8.47 -27.82 -7.06
CA LYS A 116 -9.71 -28.63 -7.10
C LYS A 116 -10.80 -28.11 -6.15
N ASN A 117 -10.40 -27.52 -5.03
CA ASN A 117 -11.31 -27.12 -3.95
C ASN A 117 -11.70 -25.65 -4.00
N TYR A 118 -10.99 -24.84 -4.78
CA TYR A 118 -11.15 -23.38 -4.79
C TYR A 118 -11.24 -22.84 -6.23
N LYS A 119 -12.27 -23.24 -6.96
CA LYS A 119 -12.54 -22.71 -8.32
C LYS A 119 -12.56 -21.18 -8.40
N LYS A 120 -12.87 -20.50 -7.28
CA LYS A 120 -12.91 -19.04 -7.16
C LYS A 120 -11.51 -18.41 -7.09
N PHE A 121 -10.51 -19.19 -6.71
CA PHE A 121 -9.13 -18.74 -6.56
C PHE A 121 -8.25 -19.63 -7.41
N PRO A 122 -7.93 -19.22 -8.64
CA PRO A 122 -7.13 -20.05 -9.54
C PRO A 122 -5.73 -20.28 -8.96
N HIS A 123 -5.16 -21.43 -9.31
CA HIS A 123 -3.77 -21.75 -9.04
C HIS A 123 -2.85 -20.58 -9.46
N GLY A 124 -1.88 -20.26 -8.61
CA GLY A 124 -0.98 -19.13 -8.83
C GLY A 124 -1.56 -17.77 -8.42
N ALA A 125 -2.81 -17.71 -7.93
CA ALA A 125 -3.36 -16.48 -7.39
C ALA A 125 -2.55 -16.03 -6.16
N THR A 126 -2.16 -14.78 -6.13
CA THR A 126 -1.53 -14.16 -4.96
C THR A 126 -2.52 -14.13 -3.80
N LEU A 127 -2.11 -14.65 -2.66
CA LEU A 127 -2.88 -14.60 -1.41
C LEU A 127 -2.56 -13.34 -0.64
N CYS A 128 -1.27 -13.07 -0.47
CA CYS A 128 -0.76 -11.83 0.12
C CYS A 128 0.71 -11.62 -0.27
N GLU A 129 1.17 -10.39 -0.14
CA GLU A 129 2.54 -9.97 -0.37
C GLU A 129 3.06 -9.17 0.82
N LEU A 130 4.25 -9.50 1.29
CA LEU A 130 5.01 -8.67 2.22
C LEU A 130 6.05 -7.89 1.43
N ARG A 131 5.92 -6.56 1.43
CA ARG A 131 6.69 -5.66 0.56
C ARG A 131 7.45 -4.63 1.39
N SER A 132 8.67 -4.34 1.01
CA SER A 132 9.49 -3.26 1.57
C SER A 132 10.59 -2.87 0.58
N GLY A 133 11.23 -1.73 0.83
CA GLY A 133 12.37 -1.24 0.07
C GLY A 133 12.03 -0.27 -1.06
N LYS A 134 13.04 0.48 -1.48
CA LYS A 134 12.95 1.58 -2.47
C LYS A 134 12.47 1.18 -3.87
N GLU A 135 12.43 -0.10 -4.17
CA GLU A 135 11.91 -0.65 -5.42
C GLU A 135 10.40 -0.92 -5.37
N ARG A 136 9.75 -0.61 -4.25
CA ARG A 136 8.34 -0.88 -4.00
C ARG A 136 7.61 0.35 -3.54
N TYR A 137 6.33 0.41 -3.85
CA TYR A 137 5.42 1.43 -3.33
C TYR A 137 4.03 0.84 -3.09
N THR A 138 3.24 1.53 -2.30
CA THR A 138 1.84 1.23 -2.04
C THR A 138 0.99 2.48 -2.27
N ILE A 139 -0.21 2.32 -2.83
CA ILE A 139 -1.15 3.42 -3.00
C ILE A 139 -1.87 3.66 -1.69
N ILE A 140 -1.82 4.88 -1.19
CA ILE A 140 -2.37 5.26 0.11
C ILE A 140 -3.82 5.75 0.01
N PRO A 141 -4.60 5.69 1.12
CA PRO A 141 -5.98 6.13 1.14
C PRO A 141 -6.14 7.62 0.80
N GLU A 142 -7.36 7.97 0.38
CA GLU A 142 -7.76 9.32 -0.04
C GLU A 142 -7.04 9.83 -1.32
N SER A 143 -6.21 9.00 -1.88
CA SER A 143 -5.73 9.17 -3.24
C SER A 143 -6.92 8.98 -4.18
N PRO A 144 -7.17 9.88 -5.14
CA PRO A 144 -8.24 9.72 -6.11
C PRO A 144 -8.01 8.40 -6.89
N TYR A 145 -8.86 7.42 -6.64
CA TYR A 145 -8.80 6.10 -7.25
C TYR A 145 -10.20 5.72 -7.72
N ASP A 146 -10.37 5.58 -9.02
CA ASP A 146 -11.58 5.01 -9.58
C ASP A 146 -11.56 3.50 -9.35
N ASP A 147 -12.55 3.03 -8.60
CA ASP A 147 -12.78 1.61 -8.32
C ASP A 147 -13.33 0.85 -9.54
#